data_91da0ee2d668b71cea0f2a925c88d064
#
_entry.id   91da0ee2d668b71cea0f2a925c88d064
#
_cell.length_a   1.000
_cell.length_b   1.000
_cell.length_c   1.000
_cell.angle_alpha   90.00
_cell.angle_beta   90.00
_cell.angle_gamma   90.00
#
_symmetry.space_group_name_H-M   'P 1'
#
loop_
_entity.id
_entity.type
_entity.pdbx_description
1 polymer ?
#
loop_
_entity_poly.entity_id
_entity_poly.type
_entity_poly.pdbx_seq_one_letter_code
_entity_poly.pdbx_strand_id
1 'polypeptide(L)'
;MNVRSLTRGLCSAAAATTLTIACATIAFAETITVTDIAGRVVEVEKNPSKVVIGEGRMIYSIALLDQNNPFERVVGWKNDMIRFDPDAYRKYEAAFPQAADIPSFGSPYSDEWNLEAVIALGTEVVLMNLGNLLKAQESGIIEKLEE
;
A
#
# COMPACT_ATOMS: atom_id res chain seq x y z
N MET A 1 41.23 -33.36 71.51
CA MET A 1 41.57 -33.26 70.08
C MET A 1 40.31 -33.17 69.28
N ASN A 2 39.90 -31.94 68.91
CA ASN A 2 38.59 -31.61 68.33
C ASN A 2 38.71 -31.61 66.77
N VAL A 3 37.89 -32.45 66.17
CA VAL A 3 37.68 -32.37 64.68
C VAL A 3 36.35 -31.73 64.43
N ARG A 4 36.40 -30.53 63.81
CA ARG A 4 35.22 -29.77 63.41
C ARG A 4 34.82 -30.25 61.98
N SER A 5 33.59 -30.78 61.89
CA SER A 5 32.88 -31.08 60.66
C SER A 5 32.40 -29.79 59.98
N LEU A 6 32.82 -29.54 58.73
CA LEU A 6 32.31 -28.46 57.87
C LEU A 6 31.25 -29.04 56.92
N THR A 7 30.01 -28.78 57.20
CA THR A 7 28.90 -29.04 56.27
C THR A 7 28.78 -27.87 55.29
N ARG A 8 29.09 -28.15 54.01
CA ARG A 8 28.85 -27.24 52.89
C ARG A 8 27.39 -27.36 52.44
N GLY A 9 26.62 -26.33 52.66
CA GLY A 9 25.27 -26.21 52.09
C GLY A 9 25.34 -25.86 50.61
N LEU A 10 24.82 -26.69 49.73
CA LEU A 10 24.55 -26.37 48.34
C LEU A 10 23.24 -25.56 48.27
N CYS A 11 23.32 -24.27 47.94
CA CYS A 11 22.18 -23.51 47.50
C CYS A 11 21.94 -23.79 46.01
N SER A 12 20.92 -24.57 45.69
CA SER A 12 20.43 -24.71 44.31
C SER A 12 19.54 -23.51 43.98
N ALA A 13 20.05 -22.62 43.14
CA ALA A 13 19.27 -21.54 42.54
C ALA A 13 18.48 -22.13 41.33
N ALA A 14 17.20 -22.30 41.49
CA ALA A 14 16.30 -22.64 40.39
C ALA A 14 16.00 -21.37 39.59
N ALA A 15 16.57 -21.23 38.41
CA ALA A 15 16.21 -20.17 37.46
C ALA A 15 14.91 -20.52 36.75
N ALA A 16 13.83 -19.86 37.13
CA ALA A 16 12.55 -19.96 36.43
C ALA A 16 12.61 -19.09 35.16
N THR A 17 12.75 -19.74 34.00
CA THR A 17 12.67 -19.05 32.69
C THR A 17 11.20 -18.89 32.35
N THR A 18 10.68 -17.69 32.51
CA THR A 18 9.33 -17.30 32.05
C THR A 18 9.36 -17.11 30.54
N LEU A 19 8.75 -18.06 29.82
CA LEU A 19 8.54 -17.97 28.37
C LEU A 19 7.36 -17.01 28.11
N THR A 20 7.65 -15.78 27.71
CA THR A 20 6.63 -14.81 27.30
C THR A 20 6.19 -15.13 25.88
N ILE A 21 5.04 -15.75 25.70
CA ILE A 21 4.40 -15.96 24.41
C ILE A 21 3.83 -14.60 23.97
N ALA A 22 4.52 -13.92 23.04
CA ALA A 22 3.98 -12.75 22.37
C ALA A 22 2.86 -13.22 21.42
N CYS A 23 1.59 -13.05 21.82
CA CYS A 23 0.47 -13.16 20.90
C CYS A 23 0.56 -12.04 19.88
N ALA A 24 1.03 -12.33 18.67
CA ALA A 24 0.89 -11.43 17.54
C ALA A 24 -0.61 -11.35 17.19
N THR A 25 -1.26 -10.24 17.54
CA THR A 25 -2.60 -9.95 17.06
C THR A 25 -2.50 -9.65 15.57
N ILE A 26 -3.03 -10.52 14.73
CA ILE A 26 -3.22 -10.24 13.30
C ILE A 26 -4.31 -9.16 13.26
N ALA A 27 -3.93 -7.92 13.03
CA ALA A 27 -4.86 -6.85 12.73
C ALA A 27 -5.38 -7.10 11.31
N PHE A 28 -6.63 -7.54 11.19
CA PHE A 28 -7.32 -7.53 9.91
C PHE A 28 -7.62 -6.06 9.57
N ALA A 29 -7.25 -5.62 8.37
CA ALA A 29 -7.67 -4.33 7.88
C ALA A 29 -9.21 -4.29 7.81
N GLU A 30 -9.80 -3.18 8.28
CA GLU A 30 -11.24 -2.99 8.21
C GLU A 30 -11.62 -2.69 6.75
N THR A 31 -12.45 -3.54 6.14
CA THR A 31 -12.95 -3.33 4.78
C THR A 31 -14.28 -2.59 4.80
N ILE A 32 -14.54 -1.85 3.74
CA ILE A 32 -15.82 -1.20 3.47
C ILE A 32 -16.30 -1.57 2.07
N THR A 33 -17.61 -1.64 1.93
CA THR A 33 -18.26 -1.82 0.62
C THR A 33 -18.57 -0.45 0.05
N VAL A 34 -18.11 -0.18 -1.16
CA VAL A 34 -18.40 1.07 -1.88
C VAL A 34 -19.06 0.76 -3.22
N THR A 35 -19.95 1.66 -3.67
CA THR A 35 -20.43 1.64 -5.04
C THR A 35 -19.66 2.67 -5.82
N ASP A 36 -18.92 2.24 -6.82
CA ASP A 36 -18.12 3.15 -7.64
C ASP A 36 -18.97 3.94 -8.65
N ILE A 37 -18.32 4.86 -9.35
CA ILE A 37 -19.01 5.73 -10.34
C ILE A 37 -19.55 4.93 -11.55
N ALA A 38 -19.09 3.70 -11.77
CA ALA A 38 -19.59 2.79 -12.79
C ALA A 38 -20.77 1.95 -12.31
N GLY A 39 -21.17 2.09 -11.04
CA GLY A 39 -22.23 1.30 -10.40
C GLY A 39 -21.77 -0.07 -9.92
N ARG A 40 -20.47 -0.40 -9.91
CA ARG A 40 -19.96 -1.63 -9.36
C ARG A 40 -19.91 -1.56 -7.85
N VAL A 41 -20.24 -2.66 -7.20
CA VAL A 41 -20.11 -2.81 -5.75
C VAL A 41 -18.79 -3.53 -5.48
N VAL A 42 -17.87 -2.84 -4.83
CA VAL A 42 -16.52 -3.33 -4.55
C VAL A 42 -16.20 -3.25 -3.06
N GLU A 43 -15.46 -4.23 -2.56
CA GLU A 43 -14.89 -4.20 -1.22
C GLU A 43 -13.48 -3.62 -1.28
N VAL A 44 -13.21 -2.63 -0.43
CA VAL A 44 -11.91 -1.97 -0.37
C VAL A 44 -11.50 -1.79 1.09
N GLU A 45 -10.21 -1.71 1.35
CA GLU A 45 -9.73 -1.31 2.67
C GLU A 45 -10.22 0.09 3.03
N LYS A 46 -10.66 0.29 4.27
CA LYS A 46 -11.22 1.57 4.74
C LYS A 46 -10.23 2.72 4.65
N ASN A 47 -8.96 2.44 4.90
CA ASN A 47 -7.88 3.42 4.83
C ASN A 47 -6.70 2.83 4.05
N PRO A 48 -6.80 2.71 2.73
CA PRO A 48 -5.75 2.12 1.93
C PRO A 48 -4.48 2.95 2.04
N SER A 49 -3.36 2.28 2.23
CA SER A 49 -2.03 2.88 2.33
C SER A 49 -1.25 2.78 1.03
N LYS A 50 -1.68 1.88 0.13
CA LYS A 50 -1.02 1.57 -1.14
C LYS A 50 -1.99 1.69 -2.30
N VAL A 51 -1.99 2.83 -2.92
CA VAL A 51 -2.88 3.19 -4.02
C VAL A 51 -2.10 3.30 -5.32
N VAL A 52 -2.61 2.69 -6.38
CA VAL A 52 -2.13 2.92 -7.75
C VAL A 52 -3.15 3.78 -8.50
N ILE A 53 -2.68 4.81 -9.21
CA ILE A 53 -3.54 5.67 -10.01
C ILE A 53 -3.30 5.46 -11.51
N GLY A 54 -4.38 5.14 -12.24
CA GLY A 54 -4.35 4.81 -13.67
C GLY A 54 -4.06 6.00 -14.60
N GLU A 55 -4.17 7.22 -14.09
CA GLU A 55 -3.77 8.46 -14.76
C GLU A 55 -3.12 9.41 -13.75
N GLY A 56 -1.94 9.94 -14.07
CA GLY A 56 -1.18 10.83 -13.18
C GLY A 56 -1.95 12.09 -12.78
N ARG A 57 -2.83 12.60 -13.66
CA ARG A 57 -3.65 13.78 -13.38
C ARG A 57 -4.74 13.55 -12.32
N MET A 58 -5.02 12.31 -11.94
CA MET A 58 -5.89 12.01 -10.79
C MET A 58 -5.31 12.55 -9.49
N ILE A 59 -4.01 12.84 -9.45
CA ILE A 59 -3.36 13.49 -8.30
C ILE A 59 -4.01 14.83 -7.93
N TYR A 60 -4.61 15.54 -8.87
CA TYR A 60 -5.33 16.78 -8.58
C TYR A 60 -6.54 16.55 -7.65
N SER A 61 -7.25 15.44 -7.85
CA SER A 61 -8.37 15.08 -6.98
C SER A 61 -7.89 14.59 -5.62
N ILE A 62 -6.80 13.82 -5.61
CA ILE A 62 -6.18 13.34 -4.35
C ILE A 62 -5.67 14.53 -3.54
N ALA A 63 -5.07 15.54 -4.17
CA ALA A 63 -4.57 16.73 -3.51
C ALA A 63 -5.65 17.60 -2.84
N LEU A 64 -6.91 17.44 -3.25
CA LEU A 64 -8.04 18.10 -2.55
C LEU A 64 -8.39 17.37 -1.25
N LEU A 65 -8.12 16.08 -1.17
CA LEU A 65 -8.43 15.23 -0.02
C LEU A 65 -7.24 15.13 0.94
N ASP A 66 -6.05 14.87 0.41
CA ASP A 66 -4.78 14.76 1.13
C ASP A 66 -3.89 15.99 0.87
N GLN A 67 -4.29 17.15 1.41
CA GLN A 67 -3.64 18.43 1.16
C GLN A 67 -2.19 18.52 1.65
N ASN A 68 -1.86 17.77 2.70
CA ASN A 68 -0.51 17.79 3.27
C ASN A 68 0.51 17.06 2.39
N ASN A 69 0.13 15.90 1.82
CA ASN A 69 0.96 15.13 0.93
C ASN A 69 0.13 14.21 0.02
N PRO A 70 -0.24 14.66 -1.17
CA PRO A 70 -1.08 13.87 -2.08
C PRO A 70 -0.40 12.59 -2.61
N PHE A 71 0.91 12.47 -2.44
CA PHE A 71 1.67 11.29 -2.86
C PHE A 71 1.90 10.27 -1.75
N GLU A 72 1.47 10.53 -0.52
CA GLU A 72 1.77 9.68 0.63
C GLU A 72 1.35 8.23 0.44
N ARG A 73 0.21 8.02 -0.20
CA ARG A 73 -0.38 6.69 -0.44
C ARG A 73 -0.13 6.15 -1.85
N VAL A 74 0.39 6.98 -2.75
CA VAL A 74 0.58 6.60 -4.15
C VAL A 74 1.85 5.79 -4.30
N VAL A 75 1.70 4.48 -4.52
CA VAL A 75 2.83 3.56 -4.71
C VAL A 75 3.13 3.27 -6.17
N GLY A 76 2.25 3.71 -7.09
CA GLY A 76 2.45 3.57 -8.52
C GLY A 76 1.46 4.41 -9.31
N TRP A 77 1.81 4.79 -10.50
CA TRP A 77 0.94 5.59 -11.37
C TRP A 77 1.29 5.46 -12.85
N LYS A 78 0.42 5.96 -13.71
CA LYS A 78 0.77 6.34 -15.07
C LYS A 78 1.23 7.79 -15.01
N ASN A 79 2.54 8.02 -15.13
CA ASN A 79 3.10 9.37 -15.01
C ASN A 79 2.94 10.16 -16.32
N ASP A 80 1.72 10.38 -16.73
CA ASP A 80 1.38 11.14 -17.94
C ASP A 80 1.36 12.67 -17.72
N MET A 81 1.45 13.13 -16.46
CA MET A 81 1.61 14.54 -16.15
C MET A 81 2.88 15.14 -16.75
N ILE A 82 3.99 14.40 -16.76
CA ILE A 82 5.24 14.86 -17.37
C ILE A 82 5.00 15.32 -18.82
N ARG A 83 4.12 14.62 -19.54
CA ARG A 83 3.81 14.90 -20.93
C ARG A 83 2.71 15.95 -21.12
N PHE A 84 1.63 15.87 -20.33
CA PHE A 84 0.42 16.64 -20.56
C PHE A 84 0.28 17.88 -19.70
N ASP A 85 0.99 17.92 -18.56
CA ASP A 85 1.04 19.09 -17.68
C ASP A 85 2.39 19.17 -16.94
N PRO A 86 3.49 19.40 -17.69
CA PRO A 86 4.84 19.43 -17.13
C PRO A 86 5.04 20.56 -16.12
N ASP A 87 4.28 21.66 -16.22
CA ASP A 87 4.40 22.78 -15.30
C ASP A 87 3.81 22.43 -13.91
N ALA A 88 2.68 21.74 -13.88
CA ALA A 88 2.12 21.22 -12.63
C ALA A 88 3.01 20.12 -12.06
N TYR A 89 3.51 19.19 -12.88
CA TYR A 89 4.41 18.15 -12.44
C TYR A 89 5.62 18.72 -11.71
N ARG A 90 6.32 19.71 -12.31
CA ARG A 90 7.49 20.35 -11.67
C ARG A 90 7.17 21.01 -10.33
N LYS A 91 5.96 21.59 -10.18
CA LYS A 91 5.53 22.17 -8.91
C LYS A 91 5.28 21.11 -7.84
N TYR A 92 4.65 20.00 -8.22
CA TYR A 92 4.44 18.86 -7.32
C TYR A 92 5.77 18.23 -6.93
N GLU A 93 6.65 17.96 -7.88
CA GLU A 93 7.97 17.37 -7.62
C GLU A 93 8.82 18.26 -6.69
N ALA A 94 8.77 19.59 -6.87
CA ALA A 94 9.48 20.53 -6.01
C ALA A 94 8.91 20.56 -4.58
N ALA A 95 7.59 20.38 -4.42
CA ALA A 95 6.94 20.33 -3.11
C ALA A 95 7.02 18.93 -2.46
N PHE A 96 7.01 17.89 -3.26
CA PHE A 96 6.97 16.48 -2.87
C PHE A 96 7.99 15.68 -3.70
N PRO A 97 9.30 15.73 -3.34
CA PRO A 97 10.36 15.09 -4.14
C PRO A 97 10.18 13.60 -4.39
N GLN A 98 9.51 12.88 -3.48
CA GLN A 98 9.18 11.47 -3.65
C GLN A 98 8.31 11.16 -4.89
N ALA A 99 7.65 12.17 -5.47
CA ALA A 99 6.88 11.99 -6.70
C ALA A 99 7.74 11.50 -7.88
N ALA A 100 9.02 11.84 -7.88
CA ALA A 100 9.99 11.40 -8.90
C ALA A 100 10.33 9.90 -8.78
N ASP A 101 10.24 9.35 -7.58
CA ASP A 101 10.61 7.96 -7.28
C ASP A 101 9.43 6.98 -7.45
N ILE A 102 8.20 7.49 -7.64
CA ILE A 102 7.03 6.64 -7.82
C ILE A 102 7.11 5.93 -9.18
N PRO A 103 7.09 4.58 -9.21
CA PRO A 103 7.20 3.83 -10.44
C PRO A 103 6.01 4.09 -11.37
N SER A 104 6.29 4.16 -12.68
CA SER A 104 5.28 4.28 -13.72
C SER A 104 5.07 2.93 -14.40
N PHE A 105 3.83 2.46 -14.43
CA PHE A 105 3.45 1.14 -14.94
C PHE A 105 2.77 1.19 -16.32
N GLY A 106 2.82 2.30 -17.00
CA GLY A 106 2.08 2.48 -18.24
C GLY A 106 0.60 2.76 -18.00
N SER A 107 -0.23 2.42 -18.96
CA SER A 107 -1.66 2.66 -18.92
C SER A 107 -2.42 1.36 -18.58
N PRO A 108 -3.29 1.35 -17.55
CA PRO A 108 -4.13 0.19 -17.26
C PRO A 108 -5.14 -0.11 -18.37
N TYR A 109 -5.16 0.69 -19.41
CA TYR A 109 -6.06 0.57 -20.56
C TYR A 109 -5.34 0.12 -21.83
N SER A 110 -4.12 -0.41 -21.70
CA SER A 110 -3.31 -0.90 -22.81
C SER A 110 -2.51 -2.12 -22.40
N ASP A 111 -2.07 -2.89 -23.40
CA ASP A 111 -1.24 -4.09 -23.21
C ASP A 111 0.14 -3.80 -22.58
N GLU A 112 0.49 -2.50 -22.47
CA GLU A 112 1.75 -2.06 -21.87
C GLU A 112 1.71 -2.04 -20.33
N TRP A 113 0.56 -2.27 -19.72
CA TRP A 113 0.43 -2.20 -18.27
C TRP A 113 1.07 -3.42 -17.58
N ASN A 114 2.04 -3.14 -16.74
CA ASN A 114 2.71 -4.18 -15.97
C ASN A 114 1.90 -4.51 -14.69
N LEU A 115 0.85 -5.28 -14.87
CA LEU A 115 -0.04 -5.70 -13.77
C LEU A 115 0.70 -6.49 -12.68
N GLU A 116 1.64 -7.36 -13.07
CA GLU A 116 2.42 -8.16 -12.10
C GLU A 116 3.24 -7.27 -11.17
N ALA A 117 3.84 -6.20 -11.71
CA ALA A 117 4.56 -5.24 -10.89
C ALA A 117 3.63 -4.45 -9.96
N VAL A 118 2.42 -4.11 -10.40
CA VAL A 118 1.39 -3.46 -9.56
C VAL A 118 1.00 -4.37 -8.39
N ILE A 119 0.76 -5.65 -8.64
CA ILE A 119 0.44 -6.65 -7.61
C ILE A 119 1.62 -6.83 -6.65
N ALA A 120 2.85 -6.90 -7.17
CA ALA A 120 4.06 -7.08 -6.36
C ALA A 120 4.31 -5.94 -5.36
N LEU A 121 3.75 -4.75 -5.57
CA LEU A 121 3.79 -3.65 -4.60
C LEU A 121 2.86 -3.89 -3.40
N GLY A 122 2.01 -4.90 -3.44
CA GLY A 122 0.95 -5.12 -2.47
C GLY A 122 -0.10 -4.02 -2.56
N THR A 123 -0.47 -3.63 -3.78
CA THR A 123 -1.48 -2.61 -4.04
C THR A 123 -2.81 -3.00 -3.44
N GLU A 124 -3.43 -2.09 -2.71
CA GLU A 124 -4.70 -2.29 -2.01
C GLU A 124 -5.87 -1.72 -2.82
N VAL A 125 -5.62 -0.64 -3.57
CA VAL A 125 -6.64 0.00 -4.42
C VAL A 125 -6.02 0.50 -5.71
N VAL A 126 -6.70 0.27 -6.82
CA VAL A 126 -6.39 0.87 -8.12
C VAL A 126 -7.51 1.84 -8.50
N LEU A 127 -7.17 3.11 -8.65
CA LEU A 127 -8.10 4.15 -9.11
C LEU A 127 -8.00 4.29 -10.63
N MET A 128 -9.11 4.12 -11.32
CA MET A 128 -9.19 4.22 -12.78
C MET A 128 -10.18 5.29 -13.22
N ASN A 129 -9.93 5.85 -14.40
CA ASN A 129 -10.81 6.82 -15.03
C ASN A 129 -12.02 6.12 -15.67
N LEU A 130 -13.23 6.61 -15.38
CA LEU A 130 -14.47 6.07 -15.95
C LEU A 130 -14.47 6.05 -17.50
N GLY A 131 -13.89 7.05 -18.13
CA GLY A 131 -13.85 7.15 -19.60
C GLY A 131 -13.10 6.00 -20.29
N ASN A 132 -12.32 5.22 -19.55
CA ASN A 132 -11.58 4.06 -20.07
C ASN A 132 -12.11 2.72 -19.52
N LEU A 133 -13.23 2.73 -18.80
CA LEU A 133 -13.80 1.53 -18.18
C LEU A 133 -14.04 0.40 -19.18
N LEU A 134 -14.64 0.69 -20.35
CA LEU A 134 -14.92 -0.30 -21.37
C LEU A 134 -13.66 -1.01 -21.85
N LYS A 135 -12.57 -0.26 -22.06
CA LYS A 135 -11.27 -0.85 -22.46
C LYS A 135 -10.67 -1.72 -21.35
N ALA A 136 -10.80 -1.31 -20.10
CA ALA A 136 -10.33 -2.09 -18.97
C ALA A 136 -11.12 -3.40 -18.80
N GLN A 137 -12.43 -3.38 -19.07
CA GLN A 137 -13.27 -4.57 -19.09
C GLN A 137 -12.93 -5.49 -20.26
N GLU A 138 -12.82 -4.94 -21.47
CA GLU A 138 -12.47 -5.71 -22.67
C GLU A 138 -11.09 -6.40 -22.57
N SER A 139 -10.14 -5.80 -21.86
CA SER A 139 -8.81 -6.37 -21.63
C SER A 139 -8.76 -7.41 -20.50
N GLY A 140 -9.85 -7.60 -19.74
CA GLY A 140 -9.89 -8.51 -18.59
C GLY A 140 -9.01 -8.06 -17.41
N ILE A 141 -8.62 -6.77 -17.37
CA ILE A 141 -7.78 -6.23 -16.30
C ILE A 141 -8.58 -6.08 -15.01
N ILE A 142 -9.86 -5.73 -15.10
CA ILE A 142 -10.71 -5.55 -13.92
C ILE A 142 -10.83 -6.85 -13.16
N GLU A 143 -11.14 -7.93 -13.86
CA GLU A 143 -11.28 -9.27 -13.29
C GLU A 143 -9.99 -9.72 -12.59
N LYS A 144 -8.84 -9.46 -13.20
CA LYS A 144 -7.53 -9.80 -12.61
C LYS A 144 -7.14 -8.95 -11.40
N LEU A 145 -7.73 -7.78 -11.23
CA LEU A 145 -7.51 -6.93 -10.05
C LEU A 145 -8.43 -7.30 -8.88
N GLU A 146 -9.52 -8.00 -9.17
CA GLU A 146 -10.52 -8.42 -8.18
C GLU A 146 -10.24 -9.86 -7.66
N GLU A 147 -9.27 -10.59 -8.22
CA GLU A 147 -8.78 -11.90 -7.76
C GLU A 147 -7.79 -11.76 -6.57
#